data_d067b882e3b1a87d1263331f459465d8
#
_entry.id   d067b882e3b1a87d1263331f459465d8
#
_cell.length_a   1.000
_cell.length_b   1.000
_cell.length_c   1.000
_cell.angle_alpha   90.00
_cell.angle_beta   90.00
_cell.angle_gamma   90.00
#
_symmetry.space_group_name_H-M   'P 1'
#
loop_
_entity.id
_entity.type
_entity.pdbx_description
1 polymer ?
#
loop_
_entity_poly.entity_id
_entity_poly.type
_entity_poly.pdbx_seq_one_letter_code
_entity_poly.pdbx_strand_id
1 'polypeptide(L)'
;IERIIGQWINGDQTGYSFGFEGPPGVGKTSLAKKGIANCLKDEEGIARPFAFIAIGGQDNGSSLNGHNYTYVGSEWGKFCDILIKNKCMNPIIFIDELDKISKTEHGKEIVGILTHMIDSTQNDCFQDKYFNGIDLDFSKALFIFSYNDVSSIDRILLDRIHRVKFDHLSLKDKLVITFKHVLPEIYEKMGINENVISLSEENITYIVENYTSEPGIRKLKEILFEIIGEINIQFLQNSGKNELISIPLKITNEDIKTIYLKERQEFIPTSVPKQSSVGIMNGLWANALGRGGIIPIEVNFFPSNSFLDLKLTGMQGDVMKESMNVARTLAWNLAPGDQIQKHLTDFEKYKKQGIHIHCPEGATPKDGPSAGTAITVAIHSLLTGKKIKNTIAITGEVNLQGRVTAIGGLDLKILGGIRAGVKEFIFPVENKKDYNDLMEKYKDENIFESIKFHSLEKIEQVLEIVYDE
;
A
#
# COMPACT_ATOMS: atom_id res chain seq x y z
N ILE A 1 12.36 2.21 -18.46
CA ILE A 1 11.67 2.02 -19.75
C ILE A 1 12.38 2.85 -20.83
N GLU A 2 12.57 4.17 -20.68
CA GLU A 2 13.23 5.04 -21.66
C GLU A 2 14.60 4.54 -22.11
N ARG A 3 15.44 4.06 -21.17
CA ARG A 3 16.76 3.49 -21.50
C ARG A 3 16.68 2.28 -22.41
N ILE A 4 15.66 1.45 -22.25
CA ILE A 4 15.44 0.23 -23.03
C ILE A 4 14.88 0.58 -24.39
N ILE A 5 13.94 1.52 -24.46
CA ILE A 5 13.47 2.05 -25.74
C ILE A 5 14.65 2.68 -26.50
N GLY A 6 15.50 3.45 -25.85
CA GLY A 6 16.72 4.00 -26.44
C GLY A 6 17.70 2.93 -26.96
N GLN A 7 17.85 1.81 -26.26
CA GLN A 7 18.66 0.69 -26.73
C GLN A 7 18.03 0.01 -27.96
N TRP A 8 16.71 -0.18 -27.99
CA TRP A 8 16.02 -0.77 -29.14
C TRP A 8 16.04 0.11 -30.40
N ILE A 9 16.11 1.43 -30.20
CA ILE A 9 16.24 2.37 -31.33
C ILE A 9 17.65 2.35 -31.92
N ASN A 10 18.68 2.26 -31.08
CA ASN A 10 20.09 2.42 -31.49
C ASN A 10 20.89 1.12 -31.56
N GLY A 11 20.34 -0.01 -31.14
CA GLY A 11 21.05 -1.28 -31.01
C GLY A 11 20.19 -2.51 -31.29
N ASP A 12 20.60 -3.65 -30.73
CA ASP A 12 19.89 -4.91 -30.90
C ASP A 12 18.55 -4.92 -30.17
N GLN A 13 17.50 -5.33 -30.86
CA GLN A 13 16.16 -5.52 -30.31
C GLN A 13 16.05 -6.85 -29.55
N THR A 14 16.87 -7.03 -28.53
CA THR A 14 16.72 -8.18 -27.61
C THR A 14 15.51 -7.98 -26.71
N GLY A 15 14.80 -9.07 -26.39
CA GLY A 15 13.70 -9.06 -25.47
C GLY A 15 14.16 -8.76 -24.05
N TYR A 16 13.26 -8.19 -23.26
CA TYR A 16 13.49 -7.89 -21.84
C TYR A 16 12.43 -8.54 -20.96
N SER A 17 12.83 -8.82 -19.72
CA SER A 17 11.94 -9.34 -18.69
C SER A 17 11.80 -8.35 -17.55
N PHE A 18 10.62 -7.72 -17.43
CA PHE A 18 10.30 -6.79 -16.35
C PHE A 18 9.44 -7.44 -15.29
N GLY A 19 9.69 -7.10 -14.02
CA GLY A 19 8.83 -7.43 -12.90
C GLY A 19 8.18 -6.16 -12.34
N PHE A 20 6.91 -5.98 -12.55
CA PHE A 20 6.12 -4.90 -11.98
C PHE A 20 5.69 -5.29 -10.57
N GLU A 21 6.47 -4.83 -9.60
CA GLU A 21 6.29 -5.07 -8.18
C GLU A 21 5.49 -3.97 -7.55
N GLY A 22 4.42 -4.28 -6.83
CA GLY A 22 3.68 -3.28 -6.07
C GLY A 22 2.25 -3.67 -5.77
N PRO A 23 1.53 -2.85 -4.99
CA PRO A 23 0.20 -3.16 -4.52
C PRO A 23 -0.83 -3.26 -5.65
N PRO A 24 -2.00 -3.87 -5.40
CA PRO A 24 -3.06 -3.97 -6.39
C PRO A 24 -3.67 -2.60 -6.72
N GLY A 25 -4.15 -2.43 -7.96
CA GLY A 25 -4.90 -1.25 -8.38
C GLY A 25 -4.07 0.00 -8.73
N VAL A 26 -2.73 -0.08 -8.67
CA VAL A 26 -1.83 1.05 -9.02
C VAL A 26 -1.57 1.21 -10.52
N GLY A 27 -2.21 0.41 -11.37
CA GLY A 27 -2.15 0.59 -12.83
C GLY A 27 -1.09 -0.26 -13.56
N LYS A 28 -0.49 -1.29 -12.94
CA LYS A 28 0.52 -2.17 -13.57
C LYS A 28 0.09 -2.70 -14.94
N THR A 29 -1.07 -3.34 -15.01
CA THR A 29 -1.63 -3.88 -16.28
C THR A 29 -1.99 -2.77 -17.28
N SER A 30 -2.50 -1.64 -16.80
CA SER A 30 -2.86 -0.50 -17.65
C SER A 30 -1.63 0.13 -18.28
N LEU A 31 -0.53 0.26 -17.53
CA LEU A 31 0.75 0.76 -18.07
C LEU A 31 1.28 -0.18 -19.16
N ALA A 32 1.24 -1.50 -18.94
CA ALA A 32 1.70 -2.48 -19.92
C ALA A 32 0.85 -2.42 -21.21
N LYS A 33 -0.47 -2.47 -21.06
CA LYS A 33 -1.41 -2.57 -22.19
C LYS A 33 -1.65 -1.26 -22.92
N LYS A 34 -1.91 -0.16 -22.19
CA LYS A 34 -2.26 1.14 -22.78
C LYS A 34 -1.05 2.07 -22.94
N GLY A 35 -0.03 1.91 -22.08
CA GLY A 35 1.20 2.68 -22.15
C GLY A 35 2.22 2.06 -23.09
N ILE A 36 2.88 0.98 -22.65
CA ILE A 36 4.03 0.38 -23.36
C ILE A 36 3.64 -0.13 -24.75
N ALA A 37 2.53 -0.90 -24.86
CA ALA A 37 2.10 -1.43 -26.15
C ALA A 37 1.76 -0.34 -27.18
N ASN A 38 1.13 0.73 -26.75
CA ASN A 38 0.79 1.84 -27.64
C ASN A 38 1.99 2.75 -27.99
N CYS A 39 3.05 2.76 -27.17
CA CYS A 39 4.27 3.50 -27.49
C CYS A 39 5.16 2.75 -28.48
N LEU A 40 5.08 1.41 -28.51
CA LEU A 40 5.84 0.55 -29.42
C LEU A 40 5.00 0.27 -30.67
N LYS A 41 4.99 1.19 -31.61
CA LYS A 41 4.27 1.08 -32.88
C LYS A 41 5.24 0.61 -33.97
N ASP A 42 4.71 -0.13 -34.94
CA ASP A 42 5.42 -0.46 -36.17
C ASP A 42 5.42 0.73 -37.18
N GLU A 43 6.00 0.49 -38.35
CA GLU A 43 6.08 1.49 -39.42
C GLU A 43 4.69 1.90 -39.96
N GLU A 44 3.69 1.05 -39.80
CA GLU A 44 2.30 1.30 -40.19
C GLU A 44 1.51 2.02 -39.07
N GLY A 45 2.12 2.28 -37.92
CA GLY A 45 1.50 2.91 -36.75
C GLY A 45 0.65 1.97 -35.92
N ILE A 46 0.73 0.63 -36.16
CA ILE A 46 0.01 -0.39 -35.41
C ILE A 46 0.73 -0.66 -34.08
N ALA A 47 -0.01 -0.66 -32.99
CA ALA A 47 0.54 -0.95 -31.66
C ALA A 47 1.07 -2.39 -31.58
N ARG A 48 2.19 -2.57 -30.86
CA ARG A 48 2.78 -3.88 -30.64
C ARG A 48 1.77 -4.83 -29.97
N PRO A 49 1.58 -6.05 -30.49
CA PRO A 49 0.61 -7.00 -29.96
C PRO A 49 0.82 -7.30 -28.47
N PHE A 50 -0.28 -7.29 -27.73
CA PHE A 50 -0.29 -7.51 -26.28
C PHE A 50 -1.07 -8.78 -25.94
N ALA A 51 -0.41 -9.72 -25.26
CA ALA A 51 -1.02 -10.94 -24.76
C ALA A 51 -1.05 -10.95 -23.23
N PHE A 52 -2.13 -11.44 -22.66
CA PHE A 52 -2.34 -11.54 -21.21
C PHE A 52 -2.41 -13.00 -20.78
N ILE A 53 -1.63 -13.36 -19.77
CA ILE A 53 -1.66 -14.67 -19.12
C ILE A 53 -1.86 -14.45 -17.63
N ALA A 54 -2.95 -14.98 -17.05
CA ALA A 54 -3.11 -15.09 -15.61
C ALA A 54 -2.55 -16.44 -15.16
N ILE A 55 -1.55 -16.42 -14.29
CA ILE A 55 -0.93 -17.64 -13.74
C ILE A 55 -1.56 -18.03 -12.40
N GLY A 56 -2.11 -17.06 -11.67
CA GLY A 56 -2.80 -17.33 -10.41
C GLY A 56 -3.88 -18.39 -10.56
N GLY A 57 -3.72 -19.52 -9.86
CA GLY A 57 -4.67 -20.62 -9.90
C GLY A 57 -4.46 -21.64 -11.04
N GLN A 58 -3.36 -21.58 -11.80
CA GLN A 58 -3.00 -22.64 -12.74
C GLN A 58 -2.35 -23.82 -12.01
N ASP A 59 -2.87 -25.01 -12.27
CA ASP A 59 -2.50 -26.23 -11.55
C ASP A 59 -1.34 -27.00 -12.16
N ASN A 60 -0.99 -26.77 -13.46
CA ASN A 60 0.13 -27.45 -14.10
C ASN A 60 0.77 -26.62 -15.23
N GLY A 61 2.00 -27.01 -15.62
CA GLY A 61 2.76 -26.34 -16.68
C GLY A 61 2.25 -26.61 -18.09
N SER A 62 1.46 -27.66 -18.30
CA SER A 62 0.99 -28.08 -19.65
C SER A 62 0.07 -27.04 -20.29
N SER A 63 -0.60 -26.20 -19.51
CA SER A 63 -1.34 -25.04 -20.03
C SER A 63 -0.44 -24.02 -20.74
N LEU A 64 0.84 -23.94 -20.38
CA LEU A 64 1.81 -23.01 -20.95
C LEU A 64 2.58 -23.60 -22.13
N ASN A 65 3.08 -24.82 -21.98
CA ASN A 65 3.96 -25.49 -22.97
C ASN A 65 3.32 -26.64 -23.70
N GLY A 66 2.00 -26.86 -23.59
CA GLY A 66 1.26 -27.90 -24.31
C GLY A 66 1.35 -29.29 -23.74
N HIS A 67 0.61 -30.22 -24.35
CA HIS A 67 0.60 -31.64 -24.06
C HIS A 67 1.29 -32.40 -25.20
N ASN A 68 1.90 -33.56 -24.92
CA ASN A 68 2.41 -34.41 -25.96
C ASN A 68 1.29 -34.81 -26.95
N TYR A 69 1.54 -34.67 -28.24
CA TYR A 69 0.58 -34.90 -29.32
C TYR A 69 0.03 -36.35 -29.38
N THR A 70 0.66 -37.27 -28.66
CA THR A 70 0.25 -38.68 -28.60
C THR A 70 -1.00 -38.94 -27.76
N TYR A 71 -1.43 -37.96 -26.95
CA TYR A 71 -2.63 -38.12 -26.11
C TYR A 71 -3.89 -37.62 -26.84
N VAL A 72 -5.00 -38.31 -26.63
CA VAL A 72 -6.30 -37.89 -27.18
C VAL A 72 -6.72 -36.58 -26.46
N GLY A 73 -7.06 -35.56 -27.25
CA GLY A 73 -7.44 -34.25 -26.72
C GLY A 73 -6.25 -33.35 -26.36
N SER A 74 -5.03 -33.69 -26.80
CA SER A 74 -3.85 -32.82 -26.61
C SER A 74 -3.99 -31.54 -27.42
N GLU A 75 -3.54 -30.44 -26.81
CA GLU A 75 -3.52 -29.12 -27.39
C GLU A 75 -2.15 -28.46 -27.15
N TRP A 76 -1.79 -27.52 -28.02
CA TRP A 76 -0.59 -26.70 -27.84
C TRP A 76 -0.71 -25.73 -26.66
N GLY A 77 0.42 -25.27 -26.18
CA GLY A 77 0.48 -24.38 -25.03
C GLY A 77 0.13 -22.94 -25.36
N LYS A 78 -0.10 -22.18 -24.31
CA LYS A 78 -0.51 -20.77 -24.37
C LYS A 78 0.53 -19.90 -25.09
N PHE A 79 1.81 -20.16 -24.94
CA PHE A 79 2.86 -19.40 -25.63
C PHE A 79 2.79 -19.58 -27.14
N CYS A 80 2.60 -20.80 -27.61
CA CYS A 80 2.40 -21.08 -29.03
C CYS A 80 1.11 -20.39 -29.54
N ASP A 81 0.00 -20.51 -28.82
CA ASP A 81 -1.27 -19.88 -29.14
C ASP A 81 -1.13 -18.34 -29.30
N ILE A 82 -0.31 -17.69 -28.46
CA ILE A 82 -0.03 -16.26 -28.55
C ILE A 82 0.67 -15.90 -29.87
N LEU A 83 1.68 -16.66 -30.28
CA LEU A 83 2.38 -16.43 -31.56
C LEU A 83 1.45 -16.63 -32.76
N ILE A 84 0.63 -17.67 -32.73
CA ILE A 84 -0.35 -17.98 -33.79
C ILE A 84 -1.36 -16.86 -33.93
N LYS A 85 -1.93 -16.36 -32.82
CA LYS A 85 -2.95 -15.30 -32.81
C LYS A 85 -2.41 -13.93 -33.20
N ASN A 86 -1.23 -13.60 -32.70
CA ASN A 86 -0.62 -12.28 -32.91
C ASN A 86 0.17 -12.20 -34.22
N LYS A 87 0.50 -13.35 -34.83
CA LYS A 87 1.28 -13.43 -36.09
C LYS A 87 2.60 -12.63 -36.06
N CYS A 88 3.22 -12.52 -34.89
CA CYS A 88 4.49 -11.83 -34.71
C CYS A 88 5.34 -12.56 -33.67
N MET A 89 6.68 -12.44 -33.80
CA MET A 89 7.67 -13.08 -32.91
C MET A 89 8.14 -12.15 -31.80
N ASN A 90 7.63 -10.92 -31.72
CA ASN A 90 8.01 -9.92 -30.74
C ASN A 90 6.83 -9.36 -29.95
N PRO A 91 5.84 -10.16 -29.51
CA PRO A 91 4.70 -9.68 -28.74
C PRO A 91 5.13 -9.18 -27.36
N ILE A 92 4.28 -8.37 -26.71
CA ILE A 92 4.35 -8.10 -25.29
C ILE A 92 3.53 -9.18 -24.58
N ILE A 93 4.18 -9.96 -23.73
CA ILE A 93 3.54 -11.02 -22.96
C ILE A 93 3.47 -10.58 -21.49
N PHE A 94 2.27 -10.24 -21.04
CA PHE A 94 2.00 -9.81 -19.67
C PHE A 94 1.51 -11.01 -18.84
N ILE A 95 2.27 -11.34 -17.81
CA ILE A 95 2.04 -12.48 -16.93
C ILE A 95 1.65 -11.97 -15.56
N ASP A 96 0.39 -12.14 -15.18
CA ASP A 96 -0.14 -11.62 -13.92
C ASP A 96 -0.13 -12.65 -12.79
N GLU A 97 -0.08 -12.16 -11.56
CA GLU A 97 -0.13 -12.95 -10.32
C GLU A 97 1.01 -13.96 -10.17
N LEU A 98 2.24 -13.55 -10.49
CA LEU A 98 3.43 -14.41 -10.38
C LEU A 98 3.65 -14.92 -8.94
N ASP A 99 3.29 -14.13 -7.94
CA ASP A 99 3.36 -14.45 -6.51
C ASP A 99 2.30 -15.47 -6.03
N LYS A 100 1.37 -15.86 -6.92
CA LYS A 100 0.31 -16.84 -6.61
C LYS A 100 0.65 -18.26 -7.12
N ILE A 101 1.80 -18.46 -7.73
CA ILE A 101 2.26 -19.79 -8.13
C ILE A 101 2.42 -20.66 -6.88
N SER A 102 1.85 -21.87 -6.91
CA SER A 102 1.93 -22.81 -5.80
C SER A 102 3.38 -23.29 -5.57
N LYS A 103 3.76 -23.57 -4.32
CA LYS A 103 5.07 -24.13 -3.97
C LYS A 103 5.14 -25.65 -4.14
N THR A 104 4.17 -26.26 -4.83
CA THR A 104 4.11 -27.69 -5.15
C THR A 104 5.01 -28.03 -6.34
N GLU A 105 5.17 -29.33 -6.64
CA GLU A 105 5.91 -29.79 -7.83
C GLU A 105 5.35 -29.21 -9.13
N HIS A 106 4.06 -29.07 -9.26
CA HIS A 106 3.41 -28.44 -10.41
C HIS A 106 3.76 -26.94 -10.53
N GLY A 107 3.84 -26.23 -9.41
CA GLY A 107 4.29 -24.84 -9.42
C GLY A 107 5.77 -24.71 -9.82
N LYS A 108 6.63 -25.65 -9.41
CA LYS A 108 8.03 -25.70 -9.85
C LYS A 108 8.16 -25.94 -11.36
N GLU A 109 7.28 -26.74 -11.95
CA GLU A 109 7.23 -26.94 -13.41
C GLU A 109 6.93 -25.60 -14.11
N ILE A 110 5.95 -24.85 -13.64
CA ILE A 110 5.61 -23.51 -14.17
C ILE A 110 6.81 -22.56 -14.07
N VAL A 111 7.46 -22.51 -12.91
CA VAL A 111 8.67 -21.68 -12.69
C VAL A 111 9.79 -22.09 -13.66
N GLY A 112 10.00 -23.40 -13.87
CA GLY A 112 10.98 -23.91 -14.82
C GLY A 112 10.70 -23.45 -16.26
N ILE A 113 9.45 -23.54 -16.72
CA ILE A 113 9.03 -23.09 -18.05
C ILE A 113 9.27 -21.59 -18.19
N LEU A 114 8.84 -20.78 -17.21
CA LEU A 114 9.03 -19.33 -17.25
C LEU A 114 10.50 -18.93 -17.23
N THR A 115 11.33 -19.62 -16.44
CA THR A 115 12.76 -19.39 -16.38
C THR A 115 13.42 -19.64 -17.74
N HIS A 116 13.08 -20.74 -18.40
CA HIS A 116 13.57 -21.05 -19.73
C HIS A 116 13.16 -20.00 -20.78
N MET A 117 11.92 -19.50 -20.70
CA MET A 117 11.38 -18.48 -21.61
C MET A 117 12.07 -17.12 -21.52
N ILE A 118 12.57 -16.76 -20.35
CA ILE A 118 13.21 -15.44 -20.13
C ILE A 118 14.74 -15.50 -20.11
N ASP A 119 15.32 -16.68 -20.13
CA ASP A 119 16.77 -16.86 -20.17
C ASP A 119 17.29 -16.59 -21.58
N SER A 120 18.08 -15.53 -21.74
CA SER A 120 18.62 -15.10 -23.05
C SER A 120 19.50 -16.14 -23.73
N THR A 121 19.95 -17.18 -23.02
CA THR A 121 20.75 -18.25 -23.55
C THR A 121 19.93 -19.39 -24.14
N GLN A 122 18.62 -19.44 -23.93
CA GLN A 122 17.75 -20.58 -24.27
C GLN A 122 16.41 -20.16 -24.88
N ASN A 123 16.06 -18.86 -24.84
CA ASN A 123 14.74 -18.38 -25.27
C ASN A 123 14.54 -18.30 -26.78
N ASP A 124 15.58 -18.57 -27.57
CA ASP A 124 15.53 -18.67 -29.03
C ASP A 124 15.15 -20.07 -29.52
N CYS A 125 15.19 -21.09 -28.64
CA CYS A 125 14.91 -22.49 -28.98
C CYS A 125 13.87 -23.13 -28.04
N PHE A 126 12.83 -22.36 -27.68
CA PHE A 126 11.72 -22.92 -26.92
C PHE A 126 10.90 -23.92 -27.73
N GLN A 127 10.66 -25.13 -27.19
CA GLN A 127 9.85 -26.16 -27.84
C GLN A 127 8.53 -26.39 -27.08
N ASP A 128 7.43 -26.25 -27.79
CA ASP A 128 6.11 -26.67 -27.31
C ASP A 128 6.01 -28.21 -27.37
N LYS A 129 5.46 -28.83 -26.33
CA LYS A 129 5.34 -30.32 -26.26
C LYS A 129 4.45 -30.88 -27.36
N TYR A 130 3.48 -30.12 -27.87
CA TYR A 130 2.64 -30.53 -28.98
C TYR A 130 3.38 -30.48 -30.31
N PHE A 131 4.19 -29.42 -30.53
CA PHE A 131 5.00 -29.21 -31.71
C PHE A 131 6.45 -29.66 -31.48
N ASN A 132 6.64 -30.88 -30.99
CA ASN A 132 7.95 -31.38 -30.66
C ASN A 132 8.90 -31.33 -31.90
N GLY A 133 10.11 -30.79 -31.70
CA GLY A 133 11.11 -30.59 -32.73
C GLY A 133 11.00 -29.30 -33.54
N ILE A 134 10.08 -28.38 -33.18
CA ILE A 134 9.98 -27.05 -33.77
C ILE A 134 10.43 -26.03 -32.73
N ASP A 135 11.52 -25.33 -33.00
CA ASP A 135 12.02 -24.26 -32.15
C ASP A 135 11.21 -22.97 -32.38
N LEU A 136 10.73 -22.41 -31.30
CA LEU A 136 10.02 -21.11 -31.27
C LEU A 136 10.93 -20.07 -30.63
N ASP A 137 11.23 -18.99 -31.37
CA ASP A 137 12.11 -17.94 -30.96
C ASP A 137 11.33 -16.86 -30.17
N PHE A 138 11.60 -16.76 -28.86
CA PHE A 138 11.08 -15.73 -27.99
C PHE A 138 12.13 -14.66 -27.61
N SER A 139 13.32 -14.69 -28.23
CA SER A 139 14.41 -13.76 -27.92
C SER A 139 14.07 -12.28 -28.11
N LYS A 140 13.05 -11.96 -28.91
CA LYS A 140 12.56 -10.61 -29.19
C LYS A 140 11.26 -10.25 -28.45
N ALA A 141 10.68 -11.20 -27.72
CA ALA A 141 9.46 -10.94 -26.94
C ALA A 141 9.76 -10.09 -25.69
N LEU A 142 8.82 -9.23 -25.33
CA LEU A 142 8.88 -8.46 -24.10
C LEU A 142 8.03 -9.14 -23.04
N PHE A 143 8.67 -9.67 -22.01
CA PHE A 143 7.98 -10.27 -20.88
C PHE A 143 7.76 -9.24 -19.77
N ILE A 144 6.54 -9.13 -19.28
CA ILE A 144 6.19 -8.27 -18.14
C ILE A 144 5.46 -9.12 -17.10
N PHE A 145 6.11 -9.34 -15.98
CA PHE A 145 5.54 -10.06 -14.85
C PHE A 145 4.91 -9.06 -13.88
N SER A 146 3.74 -9.39 -13.34
CA SER A 146 3.08 -8.59 -12.30
C SER A 146 2.92 -9.40 -11.02
N TYR A 147 3.30 -8.81 -9.90
CA TYR A 147 3.21 -9.42 -8.58
C TYR A 147 3.11 -8.37 -7.48
N ASN A 148 2.63 -8.79 -6.32
CA ASN A 148 2.52 -7.92 -5.15
C ASN A 148 3.59 -8.24 -4.10
N ASP A 149 3.89 -9.51 -3.89
CA ASP A 149 4.83 -9.99 -2.88
C ASP A 149 6.03 -10.70 -3.49
N VAL A 150 7.19 -10.07 -3.41
CA VAL A 150 8.48 -10.60 -3.89
C VAL A 150 8.91 -11.85 -3.11
N SER A 151 8.60 -11.94 -1.82
CA SER A 151 9.05 -13.03 -0.96
C SER A 151 8.47 -14.39 -1.35
N SER A 152 7.36 -14.37 -2.08
CA SER A 152 6.66 -15.55 -2.58
C SER A 152 7.21 -16.09 -3.90
N ILE A 153 8.08 -15.33 -4.58
CA ILE A 153 8.61 -15.68 -5.91
C ILE A 153 9.90 -16.49 -5.77
N ASP A 154 10.09 -17.46 -6.68
CA ASP A 154 11.32 -18.22 -6.77
C ASP A 154 12.51 -17.31 -7.13
N ARG A 155 13.65 -17.50 -6.43
CA ARG A 155 14.84 -16.66 -6.57
C ARG A 155 15.48 -16.78 -7.96
N ILE A 156 15.48 -17.97 -8.54
CA ILE A 156 16.10 -18.23 -9.86
C ILE A 156 15.36 -17.43 -10.94
N LEU A 157 14.03 -17.38 -10.85
CA LEU A 157 13.20 -16.60 -11.75
C LEU A 157 13.39 -15.10 -11.48
N LEU A 158 13.43 -14.69 -10.21
CA LEU A 158 13.56 -13.29 -9.81
C LEU A 158 14.90 -12.66 -10.26
N ASP A 159 15.98 -13.44 -10.23
CA ASP A 159 17.32 -12.99 -10.65
C ASP A 159 17.40 -12.64 -12.15
N ARG A 160 16.47 -13.14 -12.96
CA ARG A 160 16.37 -12.87 -14.41
C ARG A 160 15.39 -11.77 -14.77
N ILE A 161 14.70 -11.23 -13.76
CA ILE A 161 13.65 -10.21 -13.95
C ILE A 161 14.17 -8.84 -13.50
N HIS A 162 14.07 -7.87 -14.38
CA HIS A 162 14.37 -6.48 -14.03
C HIS A 162 13.21 -5.84 -13.25
N ARG A 163 13.41 -5.61 -11.96
CA ARG A 163 12.35 -5.16 -11.05
C ARG A 163 12.04 -3.68 -11.23
N VAL A 164 10.77 -3.35 -11.39
CA VAL A 164 10.22 -1.99 -11.42
C VAL A 164 9.21 -1.87 -10.30
N LYS A 165 9.52 -1.05 -9.31
CA LYS A 165 8.63 -0.84 -8.16
C LYS A 165 7.54 0.17 -8.49
N PHE A 166 6.33 -0.18 -8.09
CA PHE A 166 5.16 0.68 -8.09
C PHE A 166 4.78 0.97 -6.66
N ASP A 167 4.88 2.22 -6.28
CA ASP A 167 4.45 2.69 -4.97
C ASP A 167 2.93 2.88 -4.93
N HIS A 168 2.41 3.11 -3.73
CA HIS A 168 1.03 3.55 -3.57
C HIS A 168 0.80 4.91 -4.23
N LEU A 169 -0.40 5.10 -4.78
CA LEU A 169 -0.78 6.37 -5.39
C LEU A 169 -1.09 7.42 -4.33
N SER A 170 -0.49 8.60 -4.46
CA SER A 170 -0.87 9.76 -3.65
C SER A 170 -2.29 10.24 -3.98
N LEU A 171 -2.88 11.06 -3.13
CA LEU A 171 -4.19 11.66 -3.40
C LEU A 171 -4.17 12.44 -4.73
N LYS A 172 -3.12 13.21 -4.99
CA LYS A 172 -2.92 13.96 -6.23
C LYS A 172 -2.87 13.04 -7.46
N ASP A 173 -2.12 11.93 -7.36
CA ASP A 173 -2.07 10.94 -8.45
C ASP A 173 -3.45 10.34 -8.71
N LYS A 174 -4.19 10.00 -7.65
CA LYS A 174 -5.57 9.48 -7.75
C LYS A 174 -6.51 10.47 -8.43
N LEU A 175 -6.43 11.76 -8.08
CA LEU A 175 -7.21 12.83 -8.72
C LEU A 175 -6.89 12.93 -10.21
N VAL A 176 -5.60 13.04 -10.57
CA VAL A 176 -5.17 13.14 -11.97
C VAL A 176 -5.64 11.93 -12.78
N ILE A 177 -5.44 10.72 -12.27
CA ILE A 177 -5.86 9.49 -12.96
C ILE A 177 -7.39 9.43 -13.08
N THR A 178 -8.11 9.85 -12.05
CA THR A 178 -9.57 9.84 -12.04
C THR A 178 -10.13 10.75 -13.11
N PHE A 179 -9.70 12.01 -13.18
CA PHE A 179 -10.21 12.96 -14.16
C PHE A 179 -9.74 12.67 -15.59
N LYS A 180 -8.49 12.25 -15.78
CA LYS A 180 -7.94 12.02 -17.14
C LYS A 180 -8.31 10.67 -17.74
N HIS A 181 -8.60 9.64 -16.93
CA HIS A 181 -8.74 8.29 -17.44
C HIS A 181 -9.98 7.55 -16.92
N VAL A 182 -10.31 7.66 -15.62
CA VAL A 182 -11.39 6.85 -15.03
C VAL A 182 -12.76 7.40 -15.40
N LEU A 183 -12.99 8.70 -15.20
CA LEU A 183 -14.27 9.33 -15.52
C LEU A 183 -14.61 9.26 -17.01
N PRO A 184 -13.69 9.60 -17.94
CA PRO A 184 -13.95 9.46 -19.38
C PRO A 184 -14.31 8.01 -19.77
N GLU A 185 -13.58 7.02 -19.22
CA GLU A 185 -13.87 5.59 -19.48
C GLU A 185 -15.27 5.19 -18.97
N ILE A 186 -15.70 5.72 -17.80
CA ILE A 186 -17.03 5.44 -17.24
C ILE A 186 -18.12 6.12 -18.09
N TYR A 187 -17.93 7.37 -18.47
CA TYR A 187 -18.88 8.10 -19.32
C TYR A 187 -19.06 7.44 -20.67
N GLU A 188 -17.98 7.03 -21.32
CA GLU A 188 -18.02 6.28 -22.59
C GLU A 188 -18.81 4.98 -22.44
N LYS A 189 -18.55 4.19 -21.39
CA LYS A 189 -19.26 2.91 -21.14
C LYS A 189 -20.73 3.09 -20.84
N MET A 190 -21.13 4.19 -20.25
CA MET A 190 -22.53 4.49 -19.91
C MET A 190 -23.25 5.30 -20.99
N GLY A 191 -22.55 5.75 -22.03
CA GLY A 191 -23.15 6.59 -23.07
C GLY A 191 -23.57 7.97 -22.59
N ILE A 192 -22.95 8.49 -21.54
CA ILE A 192 -23.22 9.80 -20.94
C ILE A 192 -22.19 10.80 -21.46
N ASN A 193 -22.65 12.03 -21.81
CA ASN A 193 -21.76 13.10 -22.16
C ASN A 193 -21.05 13.65 -20.91
N GLU A 194 -19.75 13.95 -21.01
CA GLU A 194 -18.93 14.49 -19.91
C GLU A 194 -19.50 15.77 -19.28
N ASN A 195 -20.25 16.57 -20.05
CA ASN A 195 -20.86 17.82 -19.59
C ASN A 195 -22.15 17.64 -18.77
N VAL A 196 -22.64 16.42 -18.61
CA VAL A 196 -23.92 16.14 -17.92
C VAL A 196 -23.75 16.09 -16.39
N ILE A 197 -22.61 15.61 -15.92
CA ILE A 197 -22.33 15.41 -14.49
C ILE A 197 -21.08 16.21 -14.12
N SER A 198 -21.18 17.02 -13.08
CA SER A 198 -20.05 17.77 -12.53
C SER A 198 -19.63 17.21 -11.17
N LEU A 199 -18.53 16.45 -11.17
CA LEU A 199 -17.82 15.99 -9.98
C LEU A 199 -16.62 16.90 -9.74
N SER A 200 -16.51 17.48 -8.54
CA SER A 200 -15.37 18.31 -8.17
C SER A 200 -14.20 17.49 -7.63
N GLU A 201 -13.01 18.10 -7.56
CA GLU A 201 -11.86 17.48 -6.87
C GLU A 201 -12.17 17.20 -5.38
N GLU A 202 -12.96 18.07 -4.74
CA GLU A 202 -13.42 17.89 -3.36
C GLU A 202 -14.29 16.64 -3.19
N ASN A 203 -15.18 16.36 -4.15
CA ASN A 203 -16.00 15.14 -4.13
C ASN A 203 -15.14 13.88 -4.24
N ILE A 204 -14.17 13.87 -5.16
CA ILE A 204 -13.28 12.72 -5.32
C ILE A 204 -12.40 12.54 -4.08
N THR A 205 -11.88 13.64 -3.53
CA THR A 205 -11.12 13.62 -2.27
C THR A 205 -11.95 13.04 -1.14
N TYR A 206 -13.18 13.49 -0.97
CA TYR A 206 -14.11 13.00 0.03
C TYR A 206 -14.37 11.49 -0.10
N ILE A 207 -14.58 10.99 -1.33
CA ILE A 207 -14.75 9.56 -1.59
C ILE A 207 -13.47 8.79 -1.25
N VAL A 208 -12.31 9.28 -1.66
CA VAL A 208 -11.02 8.62 -1.41
C VAL A 208 -10.74 8.50 0.08
N GLU A 209 -10.97 9.56 0.84
CA GLU A 209 -10.64 9.61 2.26
C GLU A 209 -11.62 8.81 3.13
N ASN A 210 -12.92 8.84 2.81
CA ASN A 210 -13.94 8.28 3.67
C ASN A 210 -14.48 6.91 3.23
N TYR A 211 -14.34 6.53 1.97
CA TYR A 211 -14.92 5.27 1.45
C TYR A 211 -13.93 4.32 0.82
N THR A 212 -12.70 4.78 0.47
CA THR A 212 -11.69 3.90 -0.09
C THR A 212 -10.53 3.67 0.87
N SER A 213 -10.10 2.41 0.98
CA SER A 213 -8.93 2.01 1.78
C SER A 213 -8.02 1.18 0.90
N GLU A 214 -7.43 1.82 -0.12
CA GLU A 214 -6.65 1.11 -1.12
C GLU A 214 -5.42 1.90 -1.56
N PRO A 215 -4.31 1.22 -1.91
CA PRO A 215 -3.10 1.86 -2.43
C PRO A 215 -3.27 2.40 -3.85
N GLY A 216 -4.23 1.90 -4.60
CA GLY A 216 -4.55 2.27 -5.97
C GLY A 216 -5.89 2.97 -6.14
N ILE A 217 -6.55 2.70 -7.27
CA ILE A 217 -7.84 3.32 -7.65
C ILE A 217 -8.93 2.30 -8.02
N ARG A 218 -8.75 1.00 -7.70
CA ARG A 218 -9.73 -0.03 -8.10
C ARG A 218 -11.08 0.19 -7.43
N LYS A 219 -11.07 0.42 -6.12
CA LYS A 219 -12.27 0.66 -5.32
C LYS A 219 -12.90 2.02 -5.65
N LEU A 220 -12.06 3.05 -5.85
CA LEU A 220 -12.52 4.35 -6.28
C LEU A 220 -13.27 4.26 -7.62
N LYS A 221 -12.72 3.53 -8.60
CA LYS A 221 -13.36 3.31 -9.89
C LYS A 221 -14.71 2.58 -9.76
N GLU A 222 -14.80 1.58 -8.89
CA GLU A 222 -16.03 0.86 -8.58
C GLU A 222 -17.10 1.80 -8.01
N ILE A 223 -16.73 2.61 -7.01
CA ILE A 223 -17.65 3.57 -6.37
C ILE A 223 -18.12 4.63 -7.37
N LEU A 224 -17.22 5.17 -8.19
CA LEU A 224 -17.59 6.14 -9.22
C LEU A 224 -18.53 5.52 -10.27
N PHE A 225 -18.29 4.27 -10.64
CA PHE A 225 -19.18 3.55 -11.56
C PHE A 225 -20.58 3.38 -10.97
N GLU A 226 -20.71 3.08 -9.67
CA GLU A 226 -22.00 3.00 -8.98
C GLU A 226 -22.71 4.36 -8.94
N ILE A 227 -22.03 5.42 -8.52
CA ILE A 227 -22.60 6.78 -8.43
C ILE A 227 -23.12 7.23 -9.80
N ILE A 228 -22.28 7.12 -10.85
CA ILE A 228 -22.65 7.57 -12.20
C ILE A 228 -23.74 6.67 -12.77
N GLY A 229 -23.74 5.37 -12.46
CA GLY A 229 -24.80 4.44 -12.84
C GLY A 229 -26.14 4.79 -12.24
N GLU A 230 -26.20 5.13 -10.95
CA GLU A 230 -27.42 5.58 -10.28
C GLU A 230 -27.97 6.88 -10.89
N ILE A 231 -27.06 7.83 -11.15
CA ILE A 231 -27.43 9.09 -11.82
C ILE A 231 -27.99 8.81 -13.22
N ASN A 232 -27.39 7.88 -13.97
CA ASN A 232 -27.87 7.51 -15.31
C ASN A 232 -29.29 6.94 -15.25
N ILE A 233 -29.58 6.08 -14.26
CA ILE A 233 -30.93 5.56 -14.04
C ILE A 233 -31.93 6.69 -13.76
N GLN A 234 -31.55 7.66 -12.90
CA GLN A 234 -32.40 8.82 -12.60
C GLN A 234 -32.69 9.66 -13.86
N PHE A 235 -31.70 9.89 -14.73
CA PHE A 235 -31.91 10.58 -16.00
C PHE A 235 -32.87 9.82 -16.92
N LEU A 236 -32.72 8.50 -17.05
CA LEU A 236 -33.61 7.68 -17.88
C LEU A 236 -35.04 7.67 -17.37
N GLN A 237 -35.24 7.62 -16.05
CA GLN A 237 -36.58 7.65 -15.43
C GLN A 237 -37.26 9.00 -15.57
N ASN A 238 -36.49 10.10 -15.46
CA ASN A 238 -37.03 11.47 -15.53
C ASN A 238 -37.24 11.94 -16.98
N SER A 239 -36.53 11.40 -17.94
CA SER A 239 -36.76 11.66 -19.38
C SER A 239 -38.18 11.31 -19.82
N GLY A 240 -38.87 10.41 -19.10
CA GLY A 240 -40.29 10.06 -19.31
C GLY A 240 -41.30 10.97 -18.59
N LYS A 241 -40.84 11.88 -17.68
CA LYS A 241 -41.74 12.68 -16.82
C LYS A 241 -41.72 14.19 -17.08
N ASN A 242 -40.99 14.68 -18.11
CA ASN A 242 -40.81 16.11 -18.42
C ASN A 242 -40.25 16.98 -17.26
N GLU A 243 -39.58 16.39 -16.30
CA GLU A 243 -38.87 17.15 -15.27
C GLU A 243 -37.52 17.61 -15.80
N LEU A 244 -37.32 18.93 -15.87
CA LEU A 244 -36.06 19.55 -16.30
C LEU A 244 -34.99 19.37 -15.22
N ILE A 245 -34.11 18.41 -15.40
CA ILE A 245 -32.87 18.32 -14.60
C ILE A 245 -31.92 19.38 -15.11
N SER A 246 -31.42 20.23 -14.21
CA SER A 246 -30.40 21.23 -14.60
C SER A 246 -29.10 20.53 -15.00
N ILE A 247 -28.62 20.77 -16.21
CA ILE A 247 -27.36 20.26 -16.73
C ILE A 247 -26.33 21.40 -16.68
N PRO A 248 -25.11 21.20 -16.11
CA PRO A 248 -24.62 19.98 -15.46
C PRO A 248 -25.23 19.74 -14.06
N LEU A 249 -25.50 18.48 -13.74
CA LEU A 249 -25.88 18.06 -12.39
C LEU A 249 -24.66 18.20 -11.49
N LYS A 250 -24.71 19.14 -10.55
CA LYS A 250 -23.68 19.33 -9.52
C LYS A 250 -23.95 18.39 -8.35
N ILE A 251 -22.97 17.58 -8.02
CA ILE A 251 -23.03 16.65 -6.90
C ILE A 251 -22.33 17.26 -5.69
N THR A 252 -22.95 17.22 -4.52
CA THR A 252 -22.37 17.66 -3.25
C THR A 252 -21.86 16.46 -2.45
N ASN A 253 -20.98 16.69 -1.48
CA ASN A 253 -20.53 15.64 -0.56
C ASN A 253 -21.70 15.07 0.27
N GLU A 254 -22.72 15.89 0.56
CA GLU A 254 -23.92 15.46 1.25
C GLU A 254 -24.76 14.50 0.38
N ASP A 255 -24.89 14.77 -0.92
CA ASP A 255 -25.55 13.86 -1.87
C ASP A 255 -24.81 12.53 -1.96
N ILE A 256 -23.49 12.56 -2.00
CA ILE A 256 -22.65 11.36 -2.01
C ILE A 256 -22.96 10.49 -0.77
N LYS A 257 -23.01 11.11 0.41
CA LYS A 257 -23.23 10.43 1.68
C LYS A 257 -24.64 9.90 1.83
N THR A 258 -25.65 10.71 1.54
CA THR A 258 -27.05 10.43 1.90
C THR A 258 -27.84 9.71 0.81
N ILE A 259 -27.45 9.92 -0.46
CA ILE A 259 -28.18 9.36 -1.61
C ILE A 259 -27.40 8.19 -2.20
N TYR A 260 -26.15 8.43 -2.67
CA TYR A 260 -25.43 7.46 -3.49
C TYR A 260 -24.70 6.39 -2.67
N LEU A 261 -24.15 6.73 -1.51
CA LEU A 261 -23.36 5.82 -0.68
C LEU A 261 -24.01 5.56 0.69
N LYS A 262 -25.31 5.77 0.83
CA LYS A 262 -26.08 5.61 2.10
C LYS A 262 -25.92 4.22 2.76
N GLU A 263 -25.68 3.18 1.97
CA GLU A 263 -25.52 1.81 2.45
C GLU A 263 -24.06 1.46 2.79
N ARG A 264 -23.11 2.36 2.45
CA ARG A 264 -21.69 2.17 2.73
C ARG A 264 -21.30 2.87 4.03
N GLN A 265 -20.53 2.16 4.86
CA GLN A 265 -20.03 2.76 6.09
C GLN A 265 -18.91 3.74 5.78
N GLU A 266 -19.05 4.98 6.24
CA GLU A 266 -18.03 5.99 6.19
C GLU A 266 -16.90 5.66 7.18
N PHE A 267 -15.65 5.74 6.73
CA PHE A 267 -14.49 5.60 7.59
C PHE A 267 -14.23 6.92 8.32
N ILE A 268 -14.38 6.90 9.63
CA ILE A 268 -14.04 8.05 10.48
C ILE A 268 -12.63 7.83 11.04
N PRO A 269 -11.62 8.61 10.62
CA PRO A 269 -10.28 8.47 11.16
C PRO A 269 -10.24 8.81 12.65
N THR A 270 -9.42 8.06 13.40
CA THR A 270 -9.14 8.38 14.80
C THR A 270 -8.47 9.75 14.86
N SER A 271 -9.00 10.67 15.66
CA SER A 271 -8.44 12.01 15.87
C SER A 271 -7.66 12.09 17.18
N VAL A 272 -6.78 13.10 17.27
CA VAL A 272 -6.01 13.37 18.49
C VAL A 272 -6.93 13.57 19.70
N PRO A 273 -6.50 13.18 20.93
CA PRO A 273 -7.24 13.43 22.16
C PRO A 273 -7.53 14.91 22.33
N LYS A 274 -8.67 15.25 22.92
CA LYS A 274 -9.08 16.67 23.10
C LYS A 274 -8.20 17.46 24.08
N GLN A 275 -7.52 16.76 24.99
CA GLN A 275 -6.73 17.40 26.07
C GLN A 275 -5.43 16.60 26.31
N SER A 276 -4.40 17.32 26.77
CA SER A 276 -3.16 16.73 27.28
C SER A 276 -3.43 15.85 28.49
N SER A 277 -2.88 14.65 28.51
CA SER A 277 -3.18 13.63 29.51
C SER A 277 -1.93 12.87 29.95
N VAL A 278 -1.95 12.31 31.14
CA VAL A 278 -0.92 11.40 31.65
C VAL A 278 -1.15 10.02 31.06
N GLY A 279 -0.09 9.38 30.57
CA GLY A 279 -0.15 8.00 30.08
C GLY A 279 -0.84 7.81 28.74
N ILE A 280 -1.15 8.88 27.98
CA ILE A 280 -1.73 8.78 26.64
C ILE A 280 -0.77 9.42 25.62
N MET A 281 -0.30 8.61 24.66
CA MET A 281 0.60 9.05 23.59
C MET A 281 0.09 8.63 22.22
N ASN A 282 0.10 9.54 21.23
CA ASN A 282 -0.24 9.18 19.86
C ASN A 282 0.94 8.50 19.18
N GLY A 283 0.85 7.20 18.95
CA GLY A 283 1.71 6.48 18.04
C GLY A 283 1.25 6.68 16.59
N LEU A 284 2.16 6.51 15.64
CA LEU A 284 1.86 6.58 14.21
C LEU A 284 1.90 5.17 13.60
N TRP A 285 0.93 4.86 12.77
CA TRP A 285 0.88 3.59 12.04
C TRP A 285 0.77 3.81 10.54
N ALA A 286 1.25 2.84 9.78
CA ALA A 286 1.03 2.71 8.33
C ALA A 286 0.76 1.25 7.98
N ASN A 287 -0.02 1.01 6.94
CA ASN A 287 -0.31 -0.33 6.45
C ASN A 287 0.10 -0.51 4.98
N ALA A 288 0.13 -1.76 4.53
CA ALA A 288 0.46 -2.13 3.15
C ALA A 288 -0.57 -1.63 2.11
N LEU A 289 -1.74 -1.17 2.57
CA LEU A 289 -2.78 -0.60 1.71
C LEU A 289 -2.56 0.88 1.40
N GLY A 290 -1.43 1.47 1.85
CA GLY A 290 -1.11 2.88 1.61
C GLY A 290 -1.86 3.85 2.52
N ARG A 291 -2.36 3.40 3.66
CA ARG A 291 -2.95 4.25 4.70
C ARG A 291 -2.02 4.41 5.89
N GLY A 292 -2.09 5.58 6.49
CA GLY A 292 -1.50 5.88 7.78
C GLY A 292 -2.47 6.64 8.67
N GLY A 293 -2.15 6.72 9.96
CA GLY A 293 -2.95 7.41 10.94
C GLY A 293 -2.29 7.39 12.31
N ILE A 294 -3.04 7.81 13.32
CA ILE A 294 -2.63 7.74 14.71
C ILE A 294 -3.27 6.56 15.43
N ILE A 295 -2.59 6.08 16.45
CA ILE A 295 -3.13 5.17 17.44
C ILE A 295 -2.84 5.75 18.82
N PRO A 296 -3.85 6.18 19.59
CA PRO A 296 -3.65 6.59 20.97
C PRO A 296 -3.26 5.37 21.80
N ILE A 297 -2.04 5.38 22.32
CA ILE A 297 -1.52 4.35 23.24
C ILE A 297 -1.86 4.79 24.64
N GLU A 298 -2.68 4.03 25.35
CA GLU A 298 -3.16 4.33 26.68
C GLU A 298 -2.47 3.44 27.69
N VAL A 299 -1.90 4.04 28.75
CA VAL A 299 -1.16 3.34 29.79
C VAL A 299 -1.71 3.73 31.16
N ASN A 300 -2.09 2.75 31.96
CA ASN A 300 -2.60 2.93 33.31
C ASN A 300 -2.04 1.89 34.30
N PHE A 301 -2.02 2.23 35.58
CA PHE A 301 -1.73 1.26 36.62
C PHE A 301 -2.90 0.30 36.85
N PHE A 302 -2.58 -0.95 37.18
CA PHE A 302 -3.55 -1.94 37.62
C PHE A 302 -3.02 -2.76 38.82
N PRO A 303 -3.88 -3.37 39.62
CA PRO A 303 -3.46 -4.26 40.72
C PRO A 303 -2.74 -5.49 40.20
N SER A 304 -1.50 -5.72 40.67
CA SER A 304 -0.69 -6.88 40.32
C SER A 304 0.15 -7.35 41.49
N ASN A 305 0.39 -8.67 41.56
CA ASN A 305 1.27 -9.24 42.54
C ASN A 305 2.77 -9.12 42.17
N SER A 306 3.04 -8.81 40.90
CA SER A 306 4.39 -8.57 40.38
C SER A 306 4.58 -7.10 40.08
N PHE A 307 5.73 -6.54 40.48
CA PHE A 307 6.06 -5.14 40.20
C PHE A 307 6.26 -4.91 38.70
N LEU A 308 5.63 -3.86 38.18
CA LEU A 308 5.64 -3.49 36.73
C LEU A 308 5.21 -4.64 35.80
N ASP A 309 4.37 -5.55 36.29
CA ASP A 309 3.77 -6.59 35.45
C ASP A 309 3.00 -5.96 34.27
N LEU A 310 3.13 -6.55 33.07
CA LEU A 310 2.48 -6.04 31.87
C LEU A 310 1.17 -6.75 31.58
N LYS A 311 0.09 -5.98 31.47
CA LYS A 311 -1.17 -6.41 30.90
C LYS A 311 -1.37 -5.71 29.57
N LEU A 312 -1.57 -6.48 28.51
CA LEU A 312 -1.64 -5.98 27.14
C LEU A 312 -3.03 -6.24 26.54
N THR A 313 -3.63 -5.23 25.91
CA THR A 313 -4.91 -5.35 25.19
C THR A 313 -4.91 -4.56 23.89
N GLY A 314 -5.63 -5.04 22.87
CA GLY A 314 -5.75 -4.39 21.55
C GLY A 314 -5.08 -5.14 20.40
N MET A 315 -4.99 -6.49 20.45
CA MET A 315 -4.47 -7.38 19.41
C MET A 315 -3.06 -7.04 18.92
N GLN A 316 -2.11 -6.93 19.86
CA GLN A 316 -0.69 -6.75 19.53
C GLN A 316 -0.07 -8.07 19.09
N GLY A 317 0.70 -8.04 17.99
CA GLY A 317 1.56 -9.13 17.54
C GLY A 317 2.78 -9.33 18.45
N ASP A 318 3.55 -10.38 18.18
CA ASP A 318 4.67 -10.75 19.06
C ASP A 318 5.81 -9.75 19.03
N VAL A 319 6.11 -9.15 17.86
CA VAL A 319 7.14 -8.10 17.72
C VAL A 319 6.77 -6.86 18.55
N MET A 320 5.51 -6.47 18.51
CA MET A 320 5.03 -5.33 19.30
C MET A 320 5.07 -5.63 20.82
N LYS A 321 4.74 -6.84 21.25
CA LYS A 321 4.85 -7.27 22.66
C LYS A 321 6.30 -7.23 23.16
N GLU A 322 7.25 -7.65 22.33
CA GLU A 322 8.68 -7.55 22.65
C GLU A 322 9.10 -6.08 22.84
N SER A 323 8.71 -5.21 21.90
CA SER A 323 8.95 -3.77 21.97
C SER A 323 8.36 -3.14 23.25
N MET A 324 7.18 -3.59 23.70
CA MET A 324 6.57 -3.13 24.97
C MET A 324 7.39 -3.52 26.20
N ASN A 325 8.03 -4.68 26.20
CA ASN A 325 8.92 -5.09 27.29
C ASN A 325 10.20 -4.24 27.32
N VAL A 326 10.79 -3.94 26.16
CA VAL A 326 11.92 -3.01 26.05
C VAL A 326 11.53 -1.63 26.56
N ALA A 327 10.39 -1.11 26.10
CA ALA A 327 9.86 0.20 26.49
C ALA A 327 9.63 0.33 28.01
N ARG A 328 9.07 -0.70 28.65
CA ARG A 328 8.87 -0.74 30.10
C ARG A 328 10.19 -0.59 30.85
N THR A 329 11.19 -1.39 30.48
CA THR A 329 12.52 -1.38 31.12
C THR A 329 13.20 -0.03 30.94
N LEU A 330 13.14 0.52 29.73
CA LEU A 330 13.75 1.81 29.42
C LEU A 330 13.05 2.96 30.14
N ALA A 331 11.73 3.01 30.16
CA ALA A 331 10.95 4.05 30.84
C ALA A 331 11.23 4.04 32.36
N TRP A 332 11.39 2.87 32.97
CA TRP A 332 11.77 2.72 34.36
C TRP A 332 13.17 3.30 34.61
N ASN A 333 14.16 2.98 33.78
CA ASN A 333 15.53 3.47 33.94
C ASN A 333 15.67 5.00 33.74
N LEU A 334 14.76 5.62 32.97
CA LEU A 334 14.73 7.06 32.70
C LEU A 334 13.95 7.85 33.77
N ALA A 335 13.17 7.16 34.60
CA ALA A 335 12.38 7.84 35.63
C ALA A 335 13.27 8.38 36.74
N PRO A 336 12.95 9.56 37.34
CA PRO A 336 13.69 10.14 38.47
C PRO A 336 13.70 9.22 39.70
N GLY A 337 14.84 9.20 40.42
CA GLY A 337 15.04 8.27 41.54
C GLY A 337 14.04 8.44 42.70
N ASP A 338 13.56 9.65 42.96
CA ASP A 338 12.51 9.95 43.93
C ASP A 338 11.17 9.29 43.56
N GLN A 339 10.80 9.37 42.27
CA GLN A 339 9.59 8.73 41.73
C GLN A 339 9.71 7.19 41.79
N ILE A 340 10.88 6.67 41.43
CA ILE A 340 11.18 5.24 41.53
C ILE A 340 10.95 4.74 42.97
N GLN A 341 11.52 5.46 43.96
CA GLN A 341 11.39 5.08 45.37
C GLN A 341 9.92 5.14 45.84
N LYS A 342 9.18 6.14 45.41
CA LYS A 342 7.74 6.24 45.67
C LYS A 342 6.98 5.04 45.15
N HIS A 343 7.19 4.67 43.84
CA HIS A 343 6.51 3.52 43.25
C HIS A 343 6.86 2.17 43.93
N LEU A 344 8.10 1.99 44.40
CA LEU A 344 8.48 0.83 45.14
C LEU A 344 7.75 0.74 46.50
N THR A 345 7.69 1.84 47.23
CA THR A 345 6.96 1.94 48.51
C THR A 345 5.45 1.70 48.31
N ASP A 346 4.86 2.31 47.28
CA ASP A 346 3.45 2.14 46.96
C ASP A 346 3.13 0.69 46.54
N PHE A 347 4.05 0.02 45.83
CA PHE A 347 3.89 -1.39 45.47
C PHE A 347 3.91 -2.30 46.71
N GLU A 348 4.83 -2.09 47.62
CA GLU A 348 4.90 -2.88 48.88
C GLU A 348 3.58 -2.75 49.66
N LYS A 349 3.03 -1.54 49.71
CA LYS A 349 1.83 -1.22 50.49
C LYS A 349 0.52 -1.62 49.83
N TYR A 350 0.39 -1.38 48.52
CA TYR A 350 -0.91 -1.42 47.81
C TYR A 350 -0.98 -2.45 46.71
N LYS A 351 0.12 -2.99 46.22
CA LYS A 351 0.17 -3.91 45.06
C LYS A 351 -0.54 -3.37 43.80
N LYS A 352 -0.35 -2.09 43.47
CA LYS A 352 -1.07 -1.41 42.38
C LYS A 352 -0.20 -1.00 41.18
N GLN A 353 1.08 -1.32 41.16
CA GLN A 353 2.02 -0.91 40.13
C GLN A 353 2.22 -1.94 38.99
N GLY A 354 1.21 -2.71 38.61
CA GLY A 354 1.15 -3.37 37.32
C GLY A 354 0.83 -2.32 36.24
N ILE A 355 1.37 -2.46 35.05
CA ILE A 355 1.20 -1.53 33.91
C ILE A 355 0.28 -2.19 32.87
N HIS A 356 -0.90 -1.58 32.63
CA HIS A 356 -1.79 -1.99 31.56
C HIS A 356 -1.59 -1.07 30.35
N ILE A 357 -1.21 -1.65 29.21
CA ILE A 357 -1.07 -0.95 27.94
C ILE A 357 -2.22 -1.36 27.03
N HIS A 358 -2.99 -0.39 26.60
CA HIS A 358 -4.10 -0.56 25.67
C HIS A 358 -3.83 0.19 24.37
N CYS A 359 -3.98 -0.53 23.24
CA CYS A 359 -3.98 0.06 21.90
C CYS A 359 -5.39 -0.11 21.32
N PRO A 360 -6.21 0.95 21.23
CA PRO A 360 -7.58 0.90 20.72
C PRO A 360 -7.71 0.22 19.34
N GLU A 361 -8.94 -0.01 18.87
CA GLU A 361 -9.27 -0.74 17.64
C GLU A 361 -8.84 -2.21 17.68
N GLY A 362 -9.36 -2.93 18.68
CA GLY A 362 -9.03 -4.34 18.93
C GLY A 362 -9.37 -5.32 17.79
N ALA A 363 -10.16 -4.92 16.81
CA ALA A 363 -10.46 -5.74 15.63
C ALA A 363 -9.34 -5.76 14.58
N THR A 364 -8.39 -4.81 14.65
CA THR A 364 -7.29 -4.69 13.69
C THR A 364 -6.00 -5.19 14.33
N PRO A 365 -5.35 -6.25 13.78
CA PRO A 365 -4.06 -6.71 14.27
C PRO A 365 -2.99 -5.61 14.11
N LYS A 366 -2.18 -5.44 15.15
CA LYS A 366 -1.10 -4.45 15.20
C LYS A 366 0.20 -5.17 15.49
N ASP A 367 1.17 -5.01 14.62
CA ASP A 367 2.51 -5.57 14.82
C ASP A 367 3.58 -4.62 14.30
N GLY A 368 4.78 -4.75 14.85
CA GLY A 368 5.93 -3.94 14.47
C GLY A 368 6.55 -3.17 15.64
N PRO A 369 7.87 -2.92 15.58
CA PRO A 369 8.61 -2.29 16.67
C PRO A 369 8.49 -0.76 16.68
N SER A 370 7.92 -0.14 15.63
CA SER A 370 7.90 1.30 15.40
C SER A 370 7.10 2.13 16.42
N ALA A 371 6.33 1.49 17.30
CA ALA A 371 5.63 2.11 18.41
C ALA A 371 6.45 2.19 19.70
N GLY A 372 7.65 1.58 19.75
CA GLY A 372 8.46 1.45 20.97
C GLY A 372 8.75 2.78 21.64
N THR A 373 9.12 3.81 20.89
CA THR A 373 9.37 5.16 21.41
C THR A 373 8.10 5.78 22.02
N ALA A 374 6.96 5.66 21.33
CA ALA A 374 5.68 6.20 21.82
C ALA A 374 5.23 5.48 23.12
N ILE A 375 5.41 4.15 23.19
CA ILE A 375 5.09 3.35 24.37
C ILE A 375 6.01 3.74 25.55
N THR A 376 7.31 3.95 25.30
CA THR A 376 8.27 4.39 26.32
C THR A 376 7.86 5.72 26.92
N VAL A 377 7.47 6.68 26.08
CA VAL A 377 6.98 8.01 26.54
C VAL A 377 5.69 7.88 27.36
N ALA A 378 4.74 7.05 26.92
CA ALA A 378 3.48 6.85 27.62
C ALA A 378 3.71 6.23 29.04
N ILE A 379 4.59 5.22 29.14
CA ILE A 379 4.96 4.61 30.43
C ILE A 379 5.73 5.63 31.31
N HIS A 380 6.69 6.35 30.75
CA HIS A 380 7.45 7.36 31.48
C HIS A 380 6.54 8.48 32.00
N SER A 381 5.56 8.93 31.20
CA SER A 381 4.51 9.87 31.62
C SER A 381 3.73 9.32 32.82
N LEU A 382 3.30 8.07 32.77
CA LEU A 382 2.60 7.41 33.89
C LEU A 382 3.44 7.40 35.17
N LEU A 383 4.74 7.02 35.05
CA LEU A 383 5.66 6.94 36.18
C LEU A 383 5.96 8.30 36.80
N THR A 384 6.04 9.36 35.99
CA THR A 384 6.40 10.71 36.44
C THR A 384 5.19 11.61 36.72
N GLY A 385 3.99 11.23 36.30
CA GLY A 385 2.77 12.04 36.40
C GLY A 385 2.74 13.24 35.45
N LYS A 386 3.66 13.34 34.50
CA LYS A 386 3.73 14.46 33.54
C LYS A 386 2.72 14.25 32.40
N LYS A 387 2.00 15.31 32.06
CA LYS A 387 1.03 15.29 30.95
C LYS A 387 1.76 15.35 29.60
N ILE A 388 1.30 14.57 28.63
CA ILE A 388 1.79 14.58 27.26
C ILE A 388 0.92 15.55 26.42
N LYS A 389 1.54 16.33 25.55
CA LYS A 389 0.85 17.19 24.57
C LYS A 389 -0.06 16.34 23.66
N ASN A 390 -1.33 16.68 23.58
CA ASN A 390 -2.31 15.92 22.82
C ASN A 390 -2.13 15.99 21.28
N THR A 391 -1.48 17.06 20.78
CA THR A 391 -1.27 17.28 19.34
C THR A 391 0.06 16.75 18.81
N ILE A 392 0.84 16.07 19.65
CA ILE A 392 2.12 15.47 19.26
C ILE A 392 1.94 13.97 18.92
N ALA A 393 2.68 13.50 17.93
CA ALA A 393 2.73 12.08 17.59
C ALA A 393 4.16 11.62 17.34
N ILE A 394 4.43 10.35 17.70
CA ILE A 394 5.78 9.77 17.64
C ILE A 394 5.76 8.46 16.87
N THR A 395 6.83 8.23 16.11
CA THR A 395 7.17 6.91 15.56
C THR A 395 8.67 6.68 15.69
N GLY A 396 9.06 5.47 16.04
CA GLY A 396 10.47 5.07 16.20
C GLY A 396 10.54 3.74 16.93
N GLU A 397 11.44 2.88 16.49
CA GLU A 397 11.87 1.74 17.29
C GLU A 397 12.88 2.23 18.33
N VAL A 398 12.88 1.65 19.52
CA VAL A 398 13.81 2.04 20.59
C VAL A 398 14.50 0.81 21.17
N ASN A 399 15.79 0.93 21.44
CA ASN A 399 16.57 -0.11 22.14
C ASN A 399 16.77 0.23 23.62
N LEU A 400 17.32 -0.71 24.39
CA LEU A 400 17.56 -0.53 25.83
C LEU A 400 18.57 0.58 26.19
N GLN A 401 19.34 1.07 25.21
CA GLN A 401 20.25 2.19 25.39
C GLN A 401 19.61 3.54 25.07
N GLY A 402 18.30 3.57 24.78
CA GLY A 402 17.56 4.79 24.46
C GLY A 402 17.77 5.33 23.04
N ARG A 403 18.45 4.58 22.16
CA ARG A 403 18.60 4.98 20.76
C ARG A 403 17.31 4.74 19.99
N VAL A 404 16.87 5.74 19.23
CA VAL A 404 15.68 5.69 18.35
C VAL A 404 16.14 5.37 16.95
N THR A 405 15.63 4.28 16.36
CA THR A 405 16.06 3.73 15.07
C THR A 405 14.96 3.80 14.00
N ALA A 406 15.37 3.65 12.72
CA ALA A 406 14.56 3.83 11.53
C ALA A 406 13.27 2.98 11.50
N ILE A 407 12.26 3.53 10.84
CA ILE A 407 10.95 2.88 10.61
C ILE A 407 10.55 2.95 9.14
N GLY A 408 9.60 2.11 8.74
CA GLY A 408 9.02 2.16 7.41
C GLY A 408 7.77 3.03 7.30
N GLY A 409 7.50 3.54 6.09
CA GLY A 409 6.27 4.25 5.74
C GLY A 409 6.10 5.60 6.45
N LEU A 410 7.17 6.37 6.61
CA LEU A 410 7.16 7.66 7.29
C LEU A 410 6.19 8.64 6.60
N ASP A 411 6.13 8.67 5.29
CA ASP A 411 5.23 9.50 4.48
C ASP A 411 3.76 9.25 4.82
N LEU A 412 3.35 7.99 4.84
CA LEU A 412 1.99 7.59 5.20
C LEU A 412 1.64 7.94 6.64
N LYS A 413 2.59 7.74 7.55
CA LYS A 413 2.44 8.05 8.97
C LYS A 413 2.23 9.55 9.20
N ILE A 414 3.02 10.39 8.55
CA ILE A 414 2.90 11.85 8.65
C ILE A 414 1.57 12.33 8.06
N LEU A 415 1.27 11.95 6.82
CA LEU A 415 0.02 12.37 6.16
C LEU A 415 -1.22 11.89 6.91
N GLY A 416 -1.18 10.68 7.45
CA GLY A 416 -2.26 10.15 8.29
C GLY A 416 -2.39 10.89 9.61
N GLY A 417 -1.28 11.25 10.24
CA GLY A 417 -1.26 12.03 11.48
C GLY A 417 -1.79 13.46 11.28
N ILE A 418 -1.46 14.13 10.18
CA ILE A 418 -2.00 15.46 9.84
C ILE A 418 -3.52 15.41 9.74
N ARG A 419 -4.07 14.42 9.02
CA ARG A 419 -5.53 14.21 8.93
C ARG A 419 -6.19 13.96 10.29
N ALA A 420 -5.46 13.34 11.21
CA ALA A 420 -5.91 13.10 12.58
C ALA A 420 -5.81 14.33 13.50
N GLY A 421 -5.22 15.44 13.01
CA GLY A 421 -5.06 16.69 13.77
C GLY A 421 -3.73 16.82 14.54
N VAL A 422 -2.73 16.01 14.20
CA VAL A 422 -1.38 16.14 14.76
C VAL A 422 -0.71 17.41 14.22
N LYS A 423 -0.03 18.15 15.11
CA LYS A 423 0.69 19.39 14.78
C LYS A 423 2.20 19.28 14.98
N GLU A 424 2.66 18.29 15.75
CA GLU A 424 4.09 18.06 15.99
C GLU A 424 4.41 16.58 15.77
N PHE A 425 5.42 16.30 14.95
CA PHE A 425 5.86 14.93 14.63
C PHE A 425 7.27 14.70 15.13
N ILE A 426 7.48 13.55 15.78
CA ILE A 426 8.80 13.07 16.18
C ILE A 426 9.09 11.77 15.45
N PHE A 427 10.26 11.70 14.80
CA PHE A 427 10.72 10.53 14.04
C PHE A 427 12.26 10.38 14.11
N PRO A 428 12.80 9.19 13.80
CA PRO A 428 14.24 8.93 13.89
C PRO A 428 15.06 9.72 12.87
N VAL A 429 16.28 10.13 13.24
CA VAL A 429 17.24 10.80 12.35
C VAL A 429 17.55 9.94 11.10
N GLU A 430 17.56 8.63 11.26
CA GLU A 430 17.82 7.68 10.16
C GLU A 430 16.77 7.78 9.03
N ASN A 431 15.55 8.28 9.31
CA ASN A 431 14.50 8.53 8.31
C ASN A 431 14.58 9.93 7.67
N LYS A 432 15.68 10.66 7.83
CA LYS A 432 15.82 12.01 7.26
C LYS A 432 15.71 12.04 5.73
N LYS A 433 16.12 10.96 5.06
CA LYS A 433 15.96 10.84 3.62
C LYS A 433 14.48 10.75 3.24
N ASP A 434 13.72 9.86 3.88
CA ASP A 434 12.28 9.68 3.62
C ASP A 434 11.50 10.99 3.88
N TYR A 435 11.91 11.72 4.92
CA TYR A 435 11.37 13.04 5.22
C TYR A 435 11.67 14.08 4.12
N ASN A 436 12.90 14.13 3.61
CA ASN A 436 13.26 15.04 2.52
C ASN A 436 12.50 14.71 1.23
N ASP A 437 12.38 13.43 0.90
CA ASP A 437 11.62 12.95 -0.27
C ASP A 437 10.14 13.33 -0.14
N LEU A 438 9.57 13.24 1.07
CA LEU A 438 8.20 13.69 1.35
C LEU A 438 8.05 15.20 1.15
N MET A 439 8.97 16.00 1.69
CA MET A 439 8.94 17.46 1.55
C MET A 439 9.07 17.92 0.10
N GLU A 440 9.91 17.26 -0.69
CA GLU A 440 10.07 17.55 -2.12
C GLU A 440 8.79 17.19 -2.90
N LYS A 441 8.18 16.05 -2.60
CA LYS A 441 6.96 15.57 -3.25
C LYS A 441 5.77 16.53 -3.07
N TYR A 442 5.66 17.18 -1.91
CA TYR A 442 4.54 18.07 -1.56
C TYR A 442 4.96 19.54 -1.46
N LYS A 443 6.07 19.93 -2.10
CA LYS A 443 6.65 21.27 -2.02
C LYS A 443 5.69 22.40 -2.44
N ASP A 444 4.83 22.11 -3.41
CA ASP A 444 3.86 23.07 -3.96
C ASP A 444 2.52 23.08 -3.18
N GLU A 445 2.43 22.32 -2.10
CA GLU A 445 1.24 22.20 -1.28
C GLU A 445 1.50 22.78 0.12
N ASN A 446 0.62 23.64 0.64
CA ASN A 446 0.76 24.27 1.93
C ASN A 446 0.39 23.35 3.12
N ILE A 447 0.50 22.02 2.93
CA ILE A 447 0.07 21.01 3.91
C ILE A 447 0.89 21.09 5.21
N PHE A 448 2.16 21.50 5.12
CA PHE A 448 3.11 21.45 6.22
C PHE A 448 3.34 22.80 6.94
N GLU A 449 2.73 23.91 6.50
CA GLU A 449 3.00 25.26 7.03
C GLU A 449 2.80 25.40 8.54
N SER A 450 1.85 24.67 9.11
CA SER A 450 1.52 24.72 10.55
C SER A 450 2.08 23.53 11.34
N ILE A 451 2.92 22.69 10.74
CA ILE A 451 3.39 21.44 11.31
C ILE A 451 4.86 21.57 11.74
N LYS A 452 5.17 21.10 12.95
CA LYS A 452 6.53 21.02 13.46
C LYS A 452 7.07 19.59 13.32
N PHE A 453 8.33 19.48 12.91
CA PHE A 453 9.01 18.20 12.71
C PHE A 453 10.27 18.15 13.56
N HIS A 454 10.44 17.06 14.30
CA HIS A 454 11.60 16.79 15.14
C HIS A 454 12.23 15.45 14.73
N SER A 455 13.46 15.54 14.23
CA SER A 455 14.26 14.38 13.85
C SER A 455 15.26 14.10 14.97
N LEU A 456 15.07 13.03 15.74
CA LEU A 456 15.80 12.77 16.98
C LEU A 456 16.47 11.38 16.98
N GLU A 457 17.59 11.27 17.72
CA GLU A 457 18.38 10.04 17.82
C GLU A 457 18.18 9.31 19.16
N LYS A 458 17.87 10.05 20.24
CA LYS A 458 17.78 9.53 21.59
C LYS A 458 16.44 9.84 22.24
N ILE A 459 15.99 8.92 23.08
CA ILE A 459 14.73 9.04 23.82
C ILE A 459 14.72 10.21 24.81
N GLU A 460 15.88 10.57 25.39
CA GLU A 460 15.98 11.70 26.30
C GLU A 460 15.58 13.02 25.60
N GLN A 461 16.01 13.19 24.35
CA GLN A 461 15.62 14.37 23.54
C GLN A 461 14.11 14.38 23.25
N VAL A 462 13.51 13.20 23.10
CA VAL A 462 12.04 13.08 22.93
C VAL A 462 11.33 13.53 24.20
N LEU A 463 11.79 13.13 25.38
CA LEU A 463 11.19 13.49 26.69
C LEU A 463 11.25 15.01 27.00
N GLU A 464 12.20 15.74 26.42
CA GLU A 464 12.29 17.20 26.55
C GLU A 464 11.18 17.96 25.78
N ILE A 465 10.64 17.33 24.72
CA ILE A 465 9.70 18.00 23.80
C ILE A 465 8.24 17.62 24.09
N VAL A 466 7.99 16.38 24.52
CA VAL A 466 6.64 15.79 24.52
C VAL A 466 5.74 16.27 25.65
N TYR A 467 6.30 16.78 26.75
CA TYR A 467 5.52 17.16 27.93
C TYR A 467 4.93 18.56 27.79
N ASP A 468 3.71 18.69 28.32
CA ASP A 468 3.05 19.96 28.54
C ASP A 468 3.72 20.64 29.74
N GLU A 469 4.00 21.95 29.66
CA GLU A 469 4.63 22.72 30.74
C GLU A 469 3.73 22.87 31.99
#